data_a92a1408c0cd0cd9c27386a5420b05fc
#
_entry.id   a92a1408c0cd0cd9c27386a5420b05fc
#
_cell.length_a   1.000
_cell.length_b   1.000
_cell.length_c   1.000
_cell.angle_alpha   90.00
_cell.angle_beta   90.00
_cell.angle_gamma   90.00
#
_symmetry.space_group_name_H-M   'P 1'
#
loop_
_entity.id
_entity.type
_entity.pdbx_description
1 polymer ?
#
loop_
_entity_poly.entity_id
_entity_poly.type
_entity_poly.pdbx_seq_one_letter_code
_entity_poly.pdbx_strand_id
1 'polypeptide(L)'
;MRIVIQRVGHASVTIEGEVKSAIKQGYLILLGVEESDTSEDVDWLVRKVIGLRVFDDENHVMNRSIMDVNSEILVISQFTLFASYKKGNRPSWLRAAKHEISVPLYEEFCKKLSDALGKPVGTGEFGADMKVELLNDGPVTIMMDTHNKE
;
A
#
# COMPACT_ATOMS: atom_id res chain seq x y z
N MET A 1 -7.79 5.04 -7.69
CA MET A 1 -6.70 4.28 -7.04
C MET A 1 -7.14 3.87 -5.65
N ARG A 2 -6.85 2.64 -5.23
CA ARG A 2 -7.18 2.13 -3.90
C ARG A 2 -5.95 1.63 -3.19
N ILE A 3 -5.86 1.91 -1.90
CA ILE A 3 -4.87 1.28 -1.04
C ILE A 3 -5.53 0.68 0.20
N VAL A 4 -4.91 -0.39 0.69
CA VAL A 4 -5.15 -0.91 2.03
C VAL A 4 -3.85 -0.79 2.80
N ILE A 5 -3.87 -0.06 3.90
CA ILE A 5 -2.75 0.15 4.80
C ILE A 5 -2.95 -0.73 6.02
N GLN A 6 -1.94 -1.52 6.36
CA GLN A 6 -1.88 -2.22 7.63
C GLN A 6 -0.66 -1.74 8.42
N ARG A 7 -0.88 -1.28 9.66
CA ARG A 7 0.21 -1.01 10.59
C ARG A 7 0.81 -2.34 11.02
N VAL A 8 2.12 -2.47 10.86
CA VAL A 8 2.81 -3.74 11.09
C VAL A 8 3.96 -3.61 12.08
N GLY A 9 4.18 -4.67 12.86
CA GLY A 9 5.41 -4.85 13.64
C GLY A 9 6.57 -5.30 12.76
N HIS A 10 6.28 -6.07 11.72
CA HIS A 10 7.18 -6.45 10.63
C HIS A 10 6.35 -6.92 9.42
N ALA A 11 6.93 -6.88 8.26
CA ALA A 11 6.37 -7.48 7.05
C ALA A 11 7.48 -7.87 6.07
N SER A 12 7.20 -8.85 5.21
CA SER A 12 8.11 -9.28 4.16
C SER A 12 7.35 -9.77 2.93
N VAL A 13 8.02 -9.77 1.80
CA VAL A 13 7.55 -10.39 0.56
C VAL A 13 8.61 -11.35 0.04
N THR A 14 8.17 -12.58 -0.24
CA THR A 14 9.01 -13.66 -0.76
C THR A 14 8.55 -14.01 -2.17
N ILE A 15 9.51 -14.13 -3.09
CA ILE A 15 9.30 -14.50 -4.49
C ILE A 15 10.23 -15.65 -4.81
N GLU A 16 9.68 -16.75 -5.34
CA GLU A 16 10.46 -17.98 -5.69
C GLU A 16 11.35 -18.47 -4.53
N GLY A 17 10.83 -18.42 -3.31
CA GLY A 17 11.52 -18.88 -2.11
C GLY A 17 12.55 -17.91 -1.52
N GLU A 18 12.77 -16.75 -2.14
CA GLU A 18 13.71 -15.74 -1.67
C GLU A 18 12.99 -14.48 -1.17
N VAL A 19 13.44 -13.92 -0.05
CA VAL A 19 12.92 -12.66 0.47
C VAL A 19 13.37 -11.51 -0.42
N LYS A 20 12.41 -10.89 -1.12
CA LYS A 20 12.65 -9.73 -1.99
C LYS A 20 12.81 -8.43 -1.20
N SER A 21 11.94 -8.22 -0.21
CA SER A 21 11.95 -7.05 0.67
C SER A 21 11.42 -7.44 2.04
N ALA A 22 11.94 -6.81 3.08
CA ALA A 22 11.47 -6.96 4.45
C ALA A 22 11.56 -5.61 5.18
N ILE A 23 10.60 -5.35 6.06
CA ILE A 23 10.57 -4.16 6.92
C ILE A 23 10.32 -4.56 8.38
N LYS A 24 10.75 -3.70 9.28
CA LYS A 24 10.38 -3.71 10.69
C LYS A 24 9.06 -2.97 10.90
N GLN A 25 8.89 -2.29 12.03
CA GLN A 25 7.70 -1.47 12.29
C GLN A 25 7.40 -0.49 11.13
N GLY A 26 6.14 -0.37 10.77
CA GLY A 26 5.72 0.56 9.73
C GLY A 26 4.38 0.21 9.09
N TYR A 27 4.31 0.37 7.77
CA TYR A 27 3.13 0.04 6.96
C TYR A 27 3.44 -1.05 5.93
N LEU A 28 2.54 -2.03 5.85
CA LEU A 28 2.31 -2.77 4.62
C LEU A 28 1.19 -2.08 3.85
N ILE A 29 1.43 -1.73 2.59
CA ILE A 29 0.46 -1.09 1.70
C ILE A 29 0.18 -2.01 0.52
N LEU A 30 -1.07 -2.40 0.35
CA LEU A 30 -1.57 -3.04 -0.87
C LEU A 30 -2.12 -1.94 -1.79
N LEU A 31 -1.66 -1.88 -3.03
CA LEU A 31 -2.02 -0.84 -4.00
C LEU A 31 -2.69 -1.42 -5.24
N GLY A 32 -3.92 -0.98 -5.51
CA GLY A 32 -4.66 -1.25 -6.75
C GLY A 32 -4.84 0.01 -7.59
N VAL A 33 -4.75 -0.17 -8.90
CA VAL A 33 -4.92 0.90 -9.90
C VAL A 33 -6.09 0.57 -10.81
N GLU A 34 -6.91 1.57 -11.14
CA GLU A 34 -7.95 1.45 -12.17
C GLU A 34 -7.67 2.39 -13.37
N GLU A 35 -8.36 2.17 -14.47
CA GLU A 35 -8.07 2.83 -15.78
C GLU A 35 -8.13 4.36 -15.74
N SER A 36 -8.97 4.93 -14.87
CA SER A 36 -9.16 6.38 -14.74
C SER A 36 -8.15 7.08 -13.84
N ASP A 37 -7.28 6.31 -13.18
CA ASP A 37 -6.31 6.88 -12.24
C ASP A 37 -5.22 7.67 -12.95
N THR A 38 -4.75 8.70 -12.26
CA THR A 38 -3.71 9.62 -12.74
C THR A 38 -2.68 9.92 -11.67
N SER A 39 -1.65 10.69 -12.01
CA SER A 39 -0.65 11.19 -11.05
C SER A 39 -1.27 12.03 -9.93
N GLU A 40 -2.44 12.65 -10.12
CA GLU A 40 -3.14 13.38 -9.05
C GLU A 40 -3.62 12.43 -7.94
N ASP A 41 -4.05 11.22 -8.32
CA ASP A 41 -4.42 10.17 -7.36
C ASP A 41 -3.21 9.72 -6.54
N VAL A 42 -2.07 9.54 -7.22
CA VAL A 42 -0.79 9.22 -6.57
C VAL A 42 -0.41 10.31 -5.55
N ASP A 43 -0.43 11.57 -5.96
CA ASP A 43 -0.06 12.70 -5.10
C ASP A 43 -0.95 12.81 -3.87
N TRP A 44 -2.25 12.59 -4.05
CA TRP A 44 -3.19 12.61 -2.93
C TRP A 44 -2.91 11.48 -1.93
N LEU A 45 -2.71 10.25 -2.42
CA LEU A 45 -2.42 9.10 -1.56
C LEU A 45 -1.09 9.26 -0.82
N VAL A 46 -0.03 9.71 -1.50
CA VAL A 46 1.27 9.92 -0.86
C VAL A 46 1.16 10.88 0.31
N ARG A 47 0.48 12.04 0.11
CA ARG A 47 0.25 13.00 1.21
C ARG A 47 -0.53 12.37 2.37
N LYS A 48 -1.57 11.57 2.07
CA LYS A 48 -2.39 10.92 3.10
C LYS A 48 -1.60 9.86 3.88
N VAL A 49 -0.84 9.02 3.19
CA VAL A 49 -0.01 7.97 3.82
C VAL A 49 1.00 8.57 4.78
N ILE A 50 1.74 9.59 4.33
CA ILE A 50 2.78 10.24 5.14
C ILE A 50 2.19 10.99 6.34
N GLY A 51 1.04 11.63 6.15
CA GLY A 51 0.38 12.41 7.20
C GLY A 51 -0.52 11.62 8.14
N LEU A 52 -0.77 10.34 7.87
CA LEU A 52 -1.66 9.51 8.65
C LEU A 52 -1.12 9.28 10.08
N ARG A 53 -1.92 9.59 11.10
CA ARG A 53 -1.50 9.59 12.50
C ARG A 53 -2.06 8.39 13.25
N VAL A 54 -1.47 7.22 13.03
CA VAL A 54 -1.93 5.92 13.58
C VAL A 54 -0.89 5.19 14.41
N PHE A 55 0.23 5.84 14.73
CA PHE A 55 1.18 5.34 15.71
C PHE A 55 0.94 5.97 17.08
N ASP A 56 1.12 5.18 18.12
CA ASP A 56 0.86 5.62 19.47
C ASP A 56 1.86 6.68 19.94
N ASP A 57 1.35 7.66 20.66
CA ASP A 57 2.15 8.60 21.44
C ASP A 57 2.49 8.03 22.83
N GLU A 58 3.11 8.85 23.67
CA GLU A 58 3.47 8.51 25.06
C GLU A 58 2.27 8.19 25.96
N ASN A 59 1.06 8.55 25.54
CA ASN A 59 -0.19 8.29 26.25
C ASN A 59 -0.96 7.09 25.64
N HIS A 60 -0.33 6.32 24.73
CA HIS A 60 -0.95 5.22 24.00
C HIS A 60 -2.15 5.66 23.14
N VAL A 61 -2.12 6.88 22.62
CA VAL A 61 -3.12 7.41 21.70
C VAL A 61 -2.53 7.45 20.29
N MET A 62 -3.28 6.98 19.30
CA MET A 62 -2.90 7.08 17.89
C MET A 62 -2.83 8.54 17.46
N ASN A 63 -1.64 9.12 17.45
CA ASN A 63 -1.40 10.54 17.27
C ASN A 63 -0.14 10.88 16.48
N ARG A 64 0.76 9.92 16.27
CA ARG A 64 2.01 10.10 15.54
C ARG A 64 1.91 9.55 14.13
N SER A 65 2.56 10.24 13.19
CA SER A 65 2.72 9.80 11.81
C SER A 65 3.86 8.79 11.68
N ILE A 66 3.97 8.19 10.49
CA ILE A 66 5.11 7.30 10.17
C ILE A 66 6.45 8.05 10.19
N MET A 67 6.43 9.34 9.89
CA MET A 67 7.61 10.21 9.97
C MET A 67 8.06 10.43 11.41
N ASP A 68 7.10 10.67 12.32
CA ASP A 68 7.39 10.92 13.74
C ASP A 68 8.04 9.71 14.42
N VAL A 69 7.69 8.50 13.99
CA VAL A 69 8.25 7.25 14.54
C VAL A 69 9.40 6.67 13.70
N ASN A 70 9.79 7.36 12.62
CA ASN A 70 10.88 6.96 11.72
C ASN A 70 10.77 5.50 11.26
N SER A 71 9.58 5.08 10.87
CA SER A 71 9.28 3.71 10.46
C SER A 71 9.40 3.49 8.94
N GLU A 72 9.17 2.26 8.51
CA GLU A 72 9.41 1.80 7.14
C GLU A 72 8.08 1.50 6.41
N ILE A 73 8.12 1.40 5.08
CA ILE A 73 6.95 1.05 4.26
C ILE A 73 7.32 -0.06 3.27
N LEU A 74 6.45 -1.06 3.16
CA LEU A 74 6.48 -2.09 2.11
C LEU A 74 5.23 -1.92 1.24
N VAL A 75 5.41 -1.72 -0.08
CA VAL A 75 4.32 -1.52 -1.05
C VAL A 75 4.22 -2.73 -1.97
N ILE A 76 3.05 -3.34 -2.02
CA ILE A 76 2.74 -4.51 -2.85
C ILE A 76 1.61 -4.15 -3.82
N SER A 77 1.80 -4.43 -5.11
CA SER A 77 0.74 -4.29 -6.10
C SER A 77 -0.37 -5.32 -5.87
N GLN A 78 -1.63 -4.88 -5.91
CA GLN A 78 -2.79 -5.71 -5.58
C GLN A 78 -4.00 -5.33 -6.45
N PHE A 79 -4.04 -5.80 -7.69
CA PHE A 79 -5.15 -5.50 -8.61
C PHE A 79 -6.50 -6.02 -8.12
N THR A 80 -6.49 -7.05 -7.28
CA THR A 80 -7.70 -7.67 -6.71
C THR A 80 -8.50 -6.73 -5.79
N LEU A 81 -7.96 -5.57 -5.42
CA LEU A 81 -8.72 -4.51 -4.74
C LEU A 81 -9.86 -3.96 -5.61
N PHE A 82 -9.81 -4.19 -6.93
CA PHE A 82 -10.86 -3.84 -7.88
C PHE A 82 -11.70 -5.04 -8.32
N ALA A 83 -11.83 -6.05 -7.46
CA ALA A 83 -12.70 -7.19 -7.67
C ALA A 83 -14.16 -6.77 -7.76
N SER A 84 -14.88 -7.27 -8.77
CA SER A 84 -16.33 -7.20 -8.84
C SER A 84 -16.92 -8.62 -8.70
N TYR A 85 -17.72 -8.81 -7.69
CA TYR A 85 -18.38 -10.08 -7.34
C TYR A 85 -19.92 -9.95 -7.24
N LYS A 86 -20.47 -8.84 -7.74
CA LYS A 86 -21.91 -8.54 -7.67
C LYS A 86 -22.78 -9.57 -8.42
N LYS A 87 -22.26 -10.16 -9.51
CA LYS A 87 -23.02 -11.06 -10.39
C LYS A 87 -22.58 -12.53 -10.28
N GLY A 88 -21.98 -12.93 -9.18
CA GLY A 88 -21.55 -14.31 -8.96
C GLY A 88 -20.29 -14.42 -8.12
N ASN A 89 -19.95 -15.67 -7.75
CA ASN A 89 -18.84 -15.93 -6.81
C ASN A 89 -17.47 -15.96 -7.47
N ARG A 90 -17.37 -15.99 -8.81
CA ARG A 90 -16.12 -15.80 -9.53
C ARG A 90 -15.90 -14.30 -9.74
N PRO A 91 -14.89 -13.69 -9.09
CA PRO A 91 -14.65 -12.25 -9.24
C PRO A 91 -14.29 -11.87 -10.67
N SER A 92 -14.73 -10.68 -11.09
CA SER A 92 -14.31 -10.03 -12.32
C SER A 92 -13.28 -8.95 -12.02
N TRP A 93 -12.27 -8.83 -12.88
CA TRP A 93 -11.15 -7.90 -12.74
C TRP A 93 -11.19 -6.75 -13.76
N LEU A 94 -12.31 -6.56 -14.46
CA LEU A 94 -12.45 -5.59 -15.54
C LEU A 94 -12.21 -4.12 -15.11
N ARG A 95 -12.32 -3.83 -13.82
CA ARG A 95 -12.03 -2.49 -13.29
C ARG A 95 -10.54 -2.25 -13.05
N ALA A 96 -9.76 -3.30 -12.87
CA ALA A 96 -8.33 -3.16 -12.67
C ALA A 96 -7.66 -2.67 -13.97
N ALA A 97 -6.79 -1.66 -13.85
CA ALA A 97 -6.05 -1.14 -14.98
C ALA A 97 -5.10 -2.19 -15.58
N LYS A 98 -4.90 -2.12 -16.88
CA LYS A 98 -3.91 -2.92 -17.58
C LYS A 98 -2.49 -2.49 -17.21
N HIS A 99 -1.50 -3.33 -17.52
CA HIS A 99 -0.10 -3.11 -17.16
C HIS A 99 0.45 -1.78 -17.67
N GLU A 100 0.03 -1.33 -18.86
CA GLU A 100 0.49 -0.07 -19.47
C GLU A 100 0.13 1.16 -18.63
N ILE A 101 -0.90 1.06 -17.78
CA ILE A 101 -1.35 2.12 -16.87
C ILE A 101 -0.91 1.82 -15.45
N SER A 102 -1.12 0.59 -14.99
CA SER A 102 -0.90 0.24 -13.58
C SER A 102 0.58 0.22 -13.18
N VAL A 103 1.48 -0.26 -14.04
CA VAL A 103 2.91 -0.33 -13.71
C VAL A 103 3.52 1.07 -13.54
N PRO A 104 3.36 2.01 -14.49
CA PRO A 104 3.90 3.37 -14.30
C PRO A 104 3.35 4.08 -13.06
N LEU A 105 2.06 3.96 -12.77
CA LEU A 105 1.46 4.61 -11.59
C LEU A 105 1.91 3.95 -10.27
N TYR A 106 2.10 2.64 -10.26
CA TYR A 106 2.68 1.93 -9.13
C TYR A 106 4.12 2.39 -8.86
N GLU A 107 4.94 2.47 -9.90
CA GLU A 107 6.33 2.94 -9.80
C GLU A 107 6.40 4.40 -9.35
N GLU A 108 5.53 5.26 -9.90
CA GLU A 108 5.41 6.65 -9.49
C GLU A 108 5.03 6.79 -8.02
N PHE A 109 4.05 5.99 -7.55
CA PHE A 109 3.66 5.96 -6.15
C PHE A 109 4.83 5.58 -5.24
N CYS A 110 5.55 4.50 -5.56
CA CYS A 110 6.71 4.05 -4.79
C CYS A 110 7.82 5.10 -4.75
N LYS A 111 8.10 5.74 -5.89
CA LYS A 111 9.12 6.80 -5.98
C LYS A 111 8.75 8.02 -5.13
N LYS A 112 7.55 8.56 -5.33
CA LYS A 112 7.08 9.73 -4.58
C LYS A 112 6.95 9.46 -3.09
N LEU A 113 6.52 8.25 -2.73
CA LEU A 113 6.44 7.84 -1.33
C LEU A 113 7.83 7.73 -0.70
N SER A 114 8.81 7.18 -1.42
CA SER A 114 10.21 7.13 -0.97
C SER A 114 10.79 8.53 -0.77
N ASP A 115 10.55 9.44 -1.71
CA ASP A 115 11.02 10.83 -1.62
C ASP A 115 10.39 11.53 -0.40
N ALA A 116 9.09 11.37 -0.17
CA ALA A 116 8.39 11.97 0.96
C ALA A 116 8.79 11.34 2.30
N LEU A 117 9.03 10.03 2.34
CA LEU A 117 9.47 9.31 3.54
C LEU A 117 10.95 9.61 3.90
N GLY A 118 11.76 10.00 2.93
CA GLY A 118 13.19 10.26 3.10
C GLY A 118 14.07 9.01 3.07
N LYS A 119 13.51 7.87 2.67
CA LYS A 119 14.20 6.58 2.50
C LYS A 119 13.44 5.69 1.53
N PRO A 120 14.13 4.73 0.87
CA PRO A 120 13.46 3.81 -0.07
C PRO A 120 12.35 3.01 0.61
N VAL A 121 11.19 2.90 -0.03
CA VAL A 121 10.18 1.91 0.35
C VAL A 121 10.57 0.53 -0.16
N GLY A 122 10.22 -0.52 0.60
CA GLY A 122 10.32 -1.89 0.11
C GLY A 122 9.27 -2.13 -0.95
N THR A 123 9.58 -2.98 -1.93
CA THR A 123 8.67 -3.35 -3.01
C THR A 123 8.71 -4.85 -3.26
N GLY A 124 7.61 -5.39 -3.84
CA GLY A 124 7.62 -6.69 -4.47
C GLY A 124 8.05 -6.60 -5.93
N GLU A 125 7.50 -7.50 -6.75
CA GLU A 125 7.66 -7.51 -8.20
C GLU A 125 6.28 -7.55 -8.84
N PHE A 126 5.98 -6.58 -9.71
CA PHE A 126 4.68 -6.48 -10.34
C PHE A 126 4.39 -7.73 -11.20
N GLY A 127 3.24 -8.38 -10.94
CA GLY A 127 2.81 -9.57 -11.67
C GLY A 127 3.43 -10.90 -11.20
N ALA A 128 4.35 -10.88 -10.25
CA ALA A 128 4.91 -12.10 -9.67
C ALA A 128 3.96 -12.78 -8.68
N ASP A 129 4.15 -14.07 -8.47
CA ASP A 129 3.56 -14.79 -7.32
C ASP A 129 4.32 -14.40 -6.05
N MET A 130 3.68 -13.63 -5.19
CA MET A 130 4.28 -13.07 -3.98
C MET A 130 3.67 -13.69 -2.73
N LYS A 131 4.53 -14.17 -1.83
CA LYS A 131 4.13 -14.58 -0.49
C LYS A 131 4.39 -13.42 0.46
N VAL A 132 3.33 -12.79 0.92
CA VAL A 132 3.39 -11.61 1.81
C VAL A 132 3.09 -12.06 3.23
N GLU A 133 4.06 -11.88 4.11
CA GLU A 133 3.94 -12.17 5.54
C GLU A 133 3.98 -10.87 6.32
N LEU A 134 3.14 -10.76 7.35
CA LEU A 134 3.08 -9.57 8.19
C LEU A 134 2.57 -9.89 9.60
N LEU A 135 2.94 -9.07 10.55
CA LEU A 135 2.30 -8.97 11.85
C LEU A 135 1.48 -7.68 11.90
N ASN A 136 0.16 -7.80 11.74
CA ASN A 136 -0.73 -6.63 11.88
C ASN A 136 -0.76 -6.21 13.35
N ASP A 137 -0.25 -5.00 13.60
CA ASP A 137 -0.10 -4.44 14.94
C ASP A 137 -1.31 -3.57 15.31
N GLY A 138 -2.10 -4.07 16.27
CA GLY A 138 -3.24 -3.31 16.78
C GLY A 138 -4.54 -4.12 16.94
N PRO A 139 -5.22 -4.70 15.91
CA PRO A 139 -5.00 -4.51 14.49
C PRO A 139 -5.37 -3.09 14.02
N VAL A 140 -4.62 -2.56 13.06
CA VAL A 140 -4.93 -1.32 12.38
C VAL A 140 -4.89 -1.57 10.88
N THR A 141 -6.04 -1.42 10.24
CA THR A 141 -6.24 -1.61 8.80
C THR A 141 -7.10 -0.48 8.27
N ILE A 142 -6.57 0.29 7.32
CA ILE A 142 -7.24 1.47 6.77
C ILE A 142 -7.29 1.34 5.25
N MET A 143 -8.47 1.55 4.69
CA MET A 143 -8.68 1.58 3.25
C MET A 143 -8.87 3.03 2.78
N MET A 144 -8.22 3.39 1.68
CA MET A 144 -8.40 4.68 1.01
C MET A 144 -8.73 4.45 -0.46
N ASP A 145 -9.69 5.22 -0.97
CA ASP A 145 -10.09 5.22 -2.38
C ASP A 145 -10.10 6.67 -2.90
N THR A 146 -9.33 6.96 -3.94
CA THR A 146 -9.21 8.33 -4.47
C THR A 146 -10.48 8.82 -5.15
N HIS A 147 -11.33 7.91 -5.62
CA HIS A 147 -12.61 8.22 -6.24
C HIS A 147 -13.79 8.17 -5.26
N ASN A 148 -13.57 7.70 -4.04
CA ASN A 148 -14.58 7.68 -2.97
C ASN A 148 -13.91 8.04 -1.64
N LYS A 149 -13.50 9.29 -1.53
CA LYS A 149 -12.80 9.84 -0.35
C LYS A 149 -13.76 9.96 0.83
N GLU A 150 -13.32 9.49 2.00
CA GLU A 150 -14.01 9.60 3.28
C GLU A 150 -13.23 10.48 4.27
#